data_652e14de2a4543bfe354c2f5d90f2b71
#
_entry.id   652e14de2a4543bfe354c2f5d90f2b71
#
_cell.length_a   1.000
_cell.length_b   1.000
_cell.length_c   1.000
_cell.angle_alpha   90.00
_cell.angle_beta   90.00
_cell.angle_gamma   90.00
#
_symmetry.space_group_name_H-M   'P 1'
#
loop_
_entity.id
_entity.type
_entity.pdbx_description
1 polymer ?
#
loop_
_entity_poly.entity_id
_entity_poly.type
_entity_poly.pdbx_seq_one_letter_code
_entity_poly.pdbx_strand_id
1 'polypeptide(L)'
;MINMSSTLPTEPHRKAFIGSASNFWLHSSQTGFDLTHPSSPSESTLGRRITIQTTNTPITISPSKSALVIIDMQNFFLSSAFGRQKGAGHAACGQLIQHAIPAARKAGIRIIWLNWGLSAQDVQNMPPAVKRAFGFFAIPTSSDFTPGDAAFGDHPSSISVNKHGTPSSKASAYKGVGTDCGTLTLDDGTQVAAGKLLMADQWNSALYPPLDAIYTAGAQLPSTPDVWIHKDRMSGLWGGKTACEEFLQKEGITTLFFAGVNTDQCVGGTLTDAFSKGYDCVLLRDGCGTTSPACAQEAYEFNAAGTYGFCTSCAEFAKGVEEMKV
;
A
#
# COMPACT_ATOMS: atom_id res chain seq x y z
N MET A 1 39.94 28.52 -39.45
CA MET A 1 39.05 28.24 -38.33
C MET A 1 39.04 26.74 -38.13
N ILE A 2 39.79 26.29 -37.11
CA ILE A 2 39.89 24.89 -36.75
C ILE A 2 38.73 24.59 -35.79
N ASN A 3 37.77 23.80 -36.25
CA ASN A 3 36.63 23.39 -35.45
C ASN A 3 37.07 22.25 -34.51
N MET A 4 37.51 22.59 -33.29
CA MET A 4 37.77 21.60 -32.24
C MET A 4 36.44 21.18 -31.63
N SER A 5 35.86 20.10 -32.13
CA SER A 5 34.84 19.32 -31.45
C SER A 5 35.50 18.68 -30.21
N SER A 6 35.35 19.31 -29.04
CA SER A 6 35.74 18.68 -27.78
C SER A 6 34.69 17.62 -27.40
N THR A 7 34.90 16.39 -27.81
CA THR A 7 34.24 15.24 -27.21
C THR A 7 34.74 15.17 -25.75
N LEU A 8 33.85 15.52 -24.79
CA LEU A 8 34.12 15.23 -23.39
C LEU A 8 34.43 13.72 -23.25
N PRO A 9 35.44 13.33 -22.50
CA PRO A 9 35.73 11.92 -22.29
C PRO A 9 34.52 11.27 -21.65
N THR A 10 33.97 10.21 -22.26
CA THR A 10 32.90 9.42 -21.67
C THR A 10 33.45 8.81 -20.38
N GLU A 11 32.79 9.08 -19.25
CA GLU A 11 33.12 8.47 -17.96
C GLU A 11 33.25 6.95 -18.12
N PRO A 12 34.29 6.33 -17.55
CA PRO A 12 34.48 4.90 -17.67
C PRO A 12 33.31 4.14 -17.02
N HIS A 13 32.84 3.10 -17.69
CA HIS A 13 31.81 2.22 -17.18
C HIS A 13 32.23 1.60 -15.84
N ARG A 14 31.35 1.65 -14.84
CA ARG A 14 31.60 1.14 -13.49
C ARG A 14 30.56 0.12 -13.09
N LYS A 15 30.94 -0.86 -12.31
CA LYS A 15 30.08 -1.87 -11.70
C LYS A 15 30.31 -1.90 -10.19
N ALA A 16 29.25 -2.22 -9.44
CA ALA A 16 29.30 -2.36 -8.00
C ALA A 16 28.51 -3.58 -7.54
N PHE A 17 28.91 -4.11 -6.40
CA PHE A 17 28.22 -5.10 -5.60
C PHE A 17 27.81 -4.41 -4.30
N ILE A 18 26.53 -4.53 -3.90
CA ILE A 18 25.98 -3.86 -2.73
C ILE A 18 25.28 -4.90 -1.87
N GLY A 19 25.71 -5.07 -0.64
CA GLY A 19 25.14 -6.03 0.32
C GLY A 19 26.12 -7.10 0.78
N SER A 20 25.64 -8.31 1.02
CA SER A 20 26.41 -9.47 1.48
C SER A 20 26.41 -10.59 0.44
N ALA A 21 27.23 -11.63 0.65
CA ALA A 21 27.31 -12.77 -0.28
C ALA A 21 25.96 -13.51 -0.47
N SER A 22 25.07 -13.46 0.51
CA SER A 22 23.76 -14.13 0.49
C SER A 22 22.59 -13.23 0.12
N ASN A 23 22.78 -11.90 0.17
CA ASN A 23 21.74 -10.92 -0.16
C ASN A 23 22.38 -9.65 -0.71
N PHE A 24 22.28 -9.44 -2.02
CA PHE A 24 22.97 -8.35 -2.70
C PHE A 24 22.19 -7.83 -3.91
N TRP A 25 22.48 -6.59 -4.25
CA TRP A 25 22.17 -5.98 -5.53
C TRP A 25 23.45 -5.84 -6.36
N LEU A 26 23.29 -5.87 -7.67
CA LEU A 26 24.34 -5.43 -8.58
C LEU A 26 24.00 -4.04 -9.12
N HIS A 27 25.01 -3.25 -9.40
CA HIS A 27 24.85 -1.94 -10.02
C HIS A 27 25.75 -1.81 -11.22
N SER A 28 25.26 -1.15 -12.24
CA SER A 28 26.00 -0.76 -13.44
C SER A 28 25.67 0.69 -13.78
N SER A 29 26.70 1.50 -14.03
CA SER A 29 26.50 2.89 -14.45
C SER A 29 25.77 3.04 -15.79
N GLN A 30 25.60 1.95 -16.55
CA GLN A 30 24.87 1.93 -17.82
C GLN A 30 23.42 1.44 -17.69
N THR A 31 23.16 0.48 -16.79
CA THR A 31 21.86 -0.23 -16.72
C THR A 31 21.14 -0.07 -15.40
N GLY A 32 21.73 0.64 -14.43
CA GLY A 32 21.13 0.85 -13.11
C GLY A 32 21.30 -0.33 -12.15
N PHE A 33 20.34 -0.53 -11.28
CA PHE A 33 20.38 -1.55 -10.23
C PHE A 33 19.69 -2.84 -10.67
N ASP A 34 20.32 -3.98 -10.40
CA ASP A 34 19.76 -5.31 -10.56
C ASP A 34 19.33 -5.86 -9.20
N LEU A 35 18.00 -5.97 -9.01
CA LEU A 35 17.33 -6.45 -7.82
C LEU A 35 16.78 -7.87 -8.03
N THR A 36 17.32 -8.62 -8.99
CA THR A 36 16.80 -9.97 -9.29
C THR A 36 17.21 -11.01 -8.25
N HIS A 37 18.10 -10.65 -7.31
CA HIS A 37 18.66 -11.54 -6.29
C HIS A 37 19.14 -12.87 -6.88
N PRO A 38 20.10 -12.85 -7.81
CA PRO A 38 20.65 -14.07 -8.39
C PRO A 38 21.44 -14.86 -7.34
N SER A 39 21.61 -16.17 -7.54
CA SER A 39 22.38 -17.02 -6.63
C SER A 39 23.89 -16.67 -6.63
N SER A 40 24.35 -16.08 -7.73
CA SER A 40 25.70 -15.54 -7.87
C SER A 40 25.72 -14.37 -8.86
N PRO A 41 26.72 -13.47 -8.79
CA PRO A 41 26.82 -12.35 -9.74
C PRO A 41 26.90 -12.77 -11.22
N SER A 42 27.40 -13.96 -11.51
CA SER A 42 27.47 -14.51 -12.86
C SER A 42 26.12 -14.99 -13.41
N GLU A 43 25.14 -15.23 -12.55
CA GLU A 43 23.80 -15.71 -12.92
C GLU A 43 22.77 -14.58 -13.07
N SER A 44 23.17 -13.33 -12.90
CA SER A 44 22.27 -12.16 -12.96
C SER A 44 21.54 -12.01 -14.31
N THR A 45 21.96 -12.75 -15.35
CA THR A 45 21.33 -12.72 -16.68
C THR A 45 20.32 -13.83 -16.91
N LEU A 46 20.14 -14.77 -15.96
CA LEU A 46 19.25 -15.91 -16.11
C LEU A 46 17.80 -15.60 -15.70
N GLY A 47 16.83 -16.17 -16.40
CA GLY A 47 15.40 -16.07 -16.09
C GLY A 47 14.70 -14.82 -16.63
N ARG A 48 13.37 -14.77 -16.41
CA ARG A 48 12.53 -13.63 -16.81
C ARG A 48 12.85 -12.40 -15.97
N ARG A 49 13.05 -11.27 -16.64
CA ARG A 49 13.43 -10.00 -16.00
C ARG A 49 12.69 -8.82 -16.60
N ILE A 50 12.42 -7.85 -15.77
CA ILE A 50 11.78 -6.60 -16.16
C ILE A 50 12.70 -5.45 -15.79
N THR A 51 12.99 -4.57 -16.74
CA THR A 51 13.68 -3.30 -16.49
C THR A 51 12.66 -2.19 -16.43
N ILE A 52 12.67 -1.43 -15.35
CA ILE A 52 11.70 -0.36 -15.06
C ILE A 52 12.46 0.95 -14.90
N GLN A 53 11.99 2.00 -15.57
CA GLN A 53 12.49 3.35 -15.34
C GLN A 53 11.95 3.88 -14.02
N THR A 54 12.83 4.39 -13.17
CA THR A 54 12.46 5.05 -11.92
C THR A 54 12.83 6.53 -11.96
N THR A 55 12.49 7.26 -10.92
CA THR A 55 12.78 8.71 -10.83
C THR A 55 14.26 9.01 -11.03
N ASN A 56 15.15 8.19 -10.50
CA ASN A 56 16.59 8.47 -10.50
C ASN A 56 17.38 7.52 -11.40
N THR A 57 17.16 6.21 -11.27
CA THR A 57 18.02 5.20 -11.91
C THR A 57 17.19 3.97 -12.27
N PRO A 58 17.32 3.37 -13.45
CA PRO A 58 16.60 2.15 -13.82
C PRO A 58 16.86 1.01 -12.85
N ILE A 59 15.84 0.17 -12.65
CA ILE A 59 15.95 -1.08 -11.89
C ILE A 59 15.58 -2.26 -12.74
N THR A 60 16.20 -3.41 -12.48
CA THR A 60 15.84 -4.69 -13.07
C THR A 60 15.37 -5.63 -11.97
N ILE A 61 14.18 -6.21 -12.11
CA ILE A 61 13.55 -7.10 -11.13
C ILE A 61 13.24 -8.48 -11.71
N SER A 62 13.06 -9.46 -10.82
CA SER A 62 12.52 -10.78 -11.16
C SER A 62 11.01 -10.81 -10.88
N PRO A 63 10.13 -11.04 -11.88
CA PRO A 63 8.70 -11.12 -11.65
C PRO A 63 8.28 -12.13 -10.59
N SER A 64 8.93 -13.31 -10.57
CA SER A 64 8.63 -14.39 -9.62
C SER A 64 9.02 -14.09 -8.17
N LYS A 65 9.89 -13.08 -7.95
CA LYS A 65 10.30 -12.61 -6.62
C LYS A 65 9.68 -11.26 -6.27
N SER A 66 8.66 -10.82 -7.02
CA SER A 66 8.05 -9.50 -6.86
C SER A 66 6.56 -9.61 -6.53
N ALA A 67 6.06 -8.63 -5.76
CA ALA A 67 4.63 -8.45 -5.53
C ALA A 67 4.20 -6.99 -5.69
N LEU A 68 2.98 -6.79 -6.21
CA LEU A 68 2.24 -5.53 -6.16
C LEU A 68 1.34 -5.56 -4.93
N VAL A 69 1.63 -4.71 -3.95
CA VAL A 69 0.89 -4.59 -2.68
C VAL A 69 -0.05 -3.40 -2.77
N ILE A 70 -1.35 -3.69 -2.89
CA ILE A 70 -2.41 -2.68 -2.99
C ILE A 70 -3.05 -2.54 -1.62
N ILE A 71 -2.94 -1.35 -1.01
CA ILE A 71 -3.25 -1.11 0.38
C ILE A 71 -4.52 -0.26 0.52
N ASP A 72 -5.49 -0.78 1.30
CA ASP A 72 -6.67 -0.08 1.79
C ASP A 72 -7.54 0.63 0.73
N MET A 73 -7.64 0.08 -0.46
CA MET A 73 -8.53 0.60 -1.50
C MET A 73 -9.99 0.18 -1.24
N GLN A 74 -10.46 0.44 -0.01
CA GLN A 74 -11.72 -0.02 0.58
C GLN A 74 -12.80 1.08 0.58
N ASN A 75 -14.08 0.67 0.69
CA ASN A 75 -15.22 1.58 0.72
C ASN A 75 -15.09 2.65 1.82
N PHE A 76 -14.60 2.31 3.00
CA PHE A 76 -14.39 3.28 4.08
C PHE A 76 -13.51 4.46 3.67
N PHE A 77 -12.49 4.21 2.86
CA PHE A 77 -11.54 5.25 2.46
C PHE A 77 -11.93 6.01 1.20
N LEU A 78 -12.79 5.42 0.34
CA LEU A 78 -13.06 5.95 -1.00
C LEU A 78 -14.53 6.27 -1.27
N SER A 79 -15.50 5.60 -0.58
CA SER A 79 -16.91 5.79 -0.90
C SER A 79 -17.44 7.15 -0.45
N SER A 80 -18.18 7.82 -1.35
CA SER A 80 -18.97 9.03 -1.09
C SER A 80 -19.95 8.85 0.07
N ALA A 81 -20.46 7.65 0.29
CA ALA A 81 -21.34 7.32 1.42
C ALA A 81 -20.71 7.57 2.80
N PHE A 82 -19.38 7.55 2.91
CA PHE A 82 -18.62 8.01 4.07
C PHE A 82 -18.18 9.48 3.97
N GLY A 83 -18.74 10.25 3.07
CA GLY A 83 -18.38 11.65 2.83
C GLY A 83 -17.04 11.83 2.12
N ARG A 84 -16.52 10.79 1.48
CA ARG A 84 -15.26 10.87 0.73
C ARG A 84 -15.50 11.52 -0.61
N GLN A 85 -14.89 12.67 -0.84
CA GLN A 85 -14.95 13.33 -2.15
C GLN A 85 -13.96 12.69 -3.12
N LYS A 86 -14.29 12.74 -4.41
CA LYS A 86 -13.35 12.32 -5.47
C LYS A 86 -12.05 13.11 -5.38
N GLY A 87 -10.91 12.41 -5.36
CA GLY A 87 -9.59 13.03 -5.17
C GLY A 87 -8.46 12.05 -5.49
N ALA A 88 -7.30 12.26 -4.86
CA ALA A 88 -6.06 11.50 -5.14
C ALA A 88 -6.23 9.98 -5.04
N GLY A 89 -6.96 9.46 -4.04
CA GLY A 89 -7.21 8.02 -3.92
C GLY A 89 -8.01 7.43 -5.07
N HIS A 90 -8.96 8.20 -5.64
CA HIS A 90 -9.72 7.77 -6.83
C HIS A 90 -8.87 7.83 -8.09
N ALA A 91 -7.99 8.84 -8.21
CA ALA A 91 -7.02 8.92 -9.31
C ALA A 91 -6.06 7.72 -9.26
N ALA A 92 -5.54 7.38 -8.08
CA ALA A 92 -4.71 6.20 -7.87
C ALA A 92 -5.44 4.90 -8.25
N CYS A 93 -6.72 4.76 -7.90
CA CYS A 93 -7.57 3.64 -8.34
C CYS A 93 -7.57 3.52 -9.86
N GLY A 94 -7.76 4.64 -10.58
CA GLY A 94 -7.71 4.67 -12.05
C GLY A 94 -6.38 4.19 -12.62
N GLN A 95 -5.25 4.65 -12.07
CA GLN A 95 -3.92 4.25 -12.51
C GLN A 95 -3.65 2.75 -12.25
N LEU A 96 -4.09 2.24 -11.11
CA LEU A 96 -4.00 0.81 -10.80
C LEU A 96 -4.76 -0.04 -11.81
N ILE A 97 -6.00 0.33 -12.12
CA ILE A 97 -6.87 -0.40 -13.05
C ILE A 97 -6.33 -0.33 -14.48
N GLN A 98 -5.88 0.83 -14.89
CA GLN A 98 -5.44 1.05 -16.27
C GLN A 98 -4.06 0.45 -16.55
N HIS A 99 -3.14 0.47 -15.59
CA HIS A 99 -1.74 0.15 -15.82
C HIS A 99 -1.21 -0.96 -14.91
N ALA A 100 -1.19 -0.77 -13.57
CA ALA A 100 -0.39 -1.62 -12.70
C ALA A 100 -0.96 -3.03 -12.56
N ILE A 101 -2.26 -3.20 -12.36
CA ILE A 101 -2.90 -4.51 -12.17
C ILE A 101 -2.77 -5.37 -13.44
N PRO A 102 -3.13 -4.88 -14.64
CA PRO A 102 -2.95 -5.66 -15.87
C PRO A 102 -1.50 -6.04 -16.13
N ALA A 103 -0.56 -5.12 -15.89
CA ALA A 103 0.86 -5.37 -16.07
C ALA A 103 1.39 -6.43 -15.09
N ALA A 104 1.05 -6.34 -13.80
CA ALA A 104 1.44 -7.32 -12.79
C ALA A 104 0.97 -8.74 -13.17
N ARG A 105 -0.30 -8.88 -13.56
CA ARG A 105 -0.86 -10.18 -14.01
C ARG A 105 -0.18 -10.70 -15.26
N LYS A 106 0.06 -9.86 -16.27
CA LYS A 106 0.77 -10.22 -17.50
C LYS A 106 2.20 -10.74 -17.21
N ALA A 107 2.87 -10.12 -16.25
CA ALA A 107 4.22 -10.49 -15.85
C ALA A 107 4.28 -11.74 -14.94
N GLY A 108 3.17 -12.13 -14.33
CA GLY A 108 3.13 -13.14 -13.27
C GLY A 108 3.65 -12.62 -11.92
N ILE A 109 3.61 -11.30 -11.72
CA ILE A 109 3.88 -10.67 -10.43
C ILE A 109 2.67 -10.89 -9.52
N ARG A 110 2.89 -11.36 -8.28
CA ARG A 110 1.84 -11.59 -7.30
C ARG A 110 1.14 -10.27 -6.94
N ILE A 111 -0.21 -10.26 -6.92
CA ILE A 111 -0.97 -9.12 -6.39
C ILE A 111 -1.45 -9.47 -4.99
N ILE A 112 -1.15 -8.58 -4.03
CA ILE A 112 -1.56 -8.67 -2.64
C ILE A 112 -2.48 -7.49 -2.33
N TRP A 113 -3.73 -7.79 -1.98
CA TRP A 113 -4.71 -6.83 -1.48
C TRP A 113 -4.60 -6.80 0.04
N LEU A 114 -3.85 -5.82 0.55
CA LEU A 114 -3.52 -5.68 1.97
C LEU A 114 -4.45 -4.65 2.62
N ASN A 115 -5.46 -5.12 3.34
CA ASN A 115 -6.57 -4.30 3.76
C ASN A 115 -6.82 -4.38 5.27
N TRP A 116 -7.37 -3.31 5.84
CA TRP A 116 -7.98 -3.41 7.16
C TRP A 116 -9.06 -4.48 7.17
N GLY A 117 -9.01 -5.35 8.17
CA GLY A 117 -10.01 -6.40 8.38
C GLY A 117 -9.85 -6.96 9.78
N LEU A 118 -10.45 -6.25 10.77
CA LEU A 118 -10.28 -6.52 12.19
C LEU A 118 -11.16 -7.67 12.67
N SER A 119 -10.62 -8.45 13.61
CA SER A 119 -11.39 -9.31 14.50
C SER A 119 -11.76 -8.56 15.79
N ALA A 120 -12.67 -9.13 16.58
CA ALA A 120 -12.99 -8.59 17.90
C ALA A 120 -11.76 -8.55 18.82
N GLN A 121 -10.87 -9.54 18.71
CA GLN A 121 -9.63 -9.61 19.46
C GLN A 121 -8.66 -8.49 19.08
N ASP A 122 -8.56 -8.16 17.79
CA ASP A 122 -7.72 -7.05 17.32
C ASP A 122 -8.17 -5.72 17.91
N VAL A 123 -9.49 -5.49 17.96
CA VAL A 123 -10.06 -4.27 18.56
C VAL A 123 -9.76 -4.21 20.07
N GLN A 124 -9.86 -5.33 20.79
CA GLN A 124 -9.52 -5.37 22.22
C GLN A 124 -8.05 -5.04 22.48
N ASN A 125 -7.15 -5.61 21.67
CA ASN A 125 -5.70 -5.48 21.82
C ASN A 125 -5.12 -4.23 21.15
N MET A 126 -5.96 -3.42 20.48
CA MET A 126 -5.50 -2.28 19.72
C MET A 126 -5.00 -1.14 20.63
N PRO A 127 -3.78 -0.62 20.39
CA PRO A 127 -3.24 0.48 21.17
C PRO A 127 -4.08 1.76 21.07
N PRO A 128 -4.12 2.57 22.13
CA PRO A 128 -4.94 3.80 22.16
C PRO A 128 -4.68 4.76 21.01
N ALA A 129 -3.43 4.91 20.59
CA ALA A 129 -3.07 5.80 19.47
C ALA A 129 -3.70 5.37 18.16
N VAL A 130 -3.79 4.06 17.89
CA VAL A 130 -4.41 3.50 16.69
C VAL A 130 -5.93 3.70 16.73
N LYS A 131 -6.56 3.39 17.89
CA LYS A 131 -8.01 3.66 18.08
C LYS A 131 -8.33 5.13 17.85
N ARG A 132 -7.57 6.05 18.46
CA ARG A 132 -7.75 7.48 18.33
C ARG A 132 -7.72 7.97 16.87
N ALA A 133 -6.91 7.34 16.01
CA ALA A 133 -6.78 7.75 14.62
C ALA A 133 -8.12 7.69 13.83
N PHE A 134 -9.04 6.82 14.26
CA PHE A 134 -10.36 6.63 13.67
C PHE A 134 -11.49 7.32 14.45
N GLY A 135 -11.17 8.12 15.47
CA GLY A 135 -12.16 8.72 16.37
C GLY A 135 -12.54 7.78 17.52
N PHE A 136 -13.31 8.30 18.45
CA PHE A 136 -13.68 7.57 19.66
C PHE A 136 -14.96 8.18 20.30
N PHE A 137 -15.42 7.60 21.39
CA PHE A 137 -16.53 8.13 22.18
C PHE A 137 -16.04 9.01 23.32
N ALA A 138 -16.77 10.07 23.59
CA ALA A 138 -16.61 10.90 24.77
C ALA A 138 -17.91 10.93 25.58
N ILE A 139 -17.78 10.93 26.91
CA ILE A 139 -18.87 11.08 27.88
C ILE A 139 -18.69 12.36 28.68
N PRO A 140 -19.75 12.91 29.31
CA PRO A 140 -19.63 14.08 30.17
C PRO A 140 -18.65 13.84 31.33
N THR A 141 -17.90 14.88 31.71
CA THR A 141 -16.94 14.83 32.83
C THR A 141 -17.59 14.54 34.17
N SER A 142 -18.90 14.71 34.29
CA SER A 142 -19.70 14.36 35.48
C SER A 142 -20.02 12.87 35.58
N SER A 143 -19.67 12.08 34.54
CA SER A 143 -19.85 10.63 34.54
C SER A 143 -18.56 9.94 34.92
N ASP A 144 -18.63 8.85 35.70
CA ASP A 144 -17.50 8.08 36.12
C ASP A 144 -17.04 7.17 34.99
N PHE A 145 -15.71 7.01 34.85
CA PHE A 145 -15.15 5.95 34.01
C PHE A 145 -15.23 4.63 34.76
N THR A 146 -15.93 3.65 34.17
CA THR A 146 -15.90 2.28 34.67
C THR A 146 -14.79 1.53 33.92
N PRO A 147 -13.71 1.09 34.60
CA PRO A 147 -12.68 0.29 33.96
C PRO A 147 -13.32 -0.98 33.37
N GLY A 148 -13.14 -1.18 32.06
CA GLY A 148 -13.73 -2.32 31.37
C GLY A 148 -14.93 -2.01 30.50
N ASP A 149 -15.51 -0.82 30.58
CA ASP A 149 -16.44 -0.32 29.55
C ASP A 149 -15.69 -0.05 28.26
N ALA A 150 -15.37 -1.13 27.58
CA ALA A 150 -14.70 -1.08 26.25
C ALA A 150 -15.53 -0.33 25.21
N ALA A 151 -16.77 -0.02 25.55
CA ALA A 151 -17.69 0.68 24.69
C ALA A 151 -18.46 1.75 25.48
N PHE A 152 -17.80 2.86 25.84
CA PHE A 152 -18.52 4.08 26.25
C PHE A 152 -19.61 4.50 25.25
N GLY A 153 -19.69 3.83 24.09
CA GLY A 153 -20.72 3.97 23.08
C GLY A 153 -22.13 3.68 23.60
N ASP A 154 -22.25 2.80 24.57
CA ASP A 154 -23.53 2.43 25.18
C ASP A 154 -23.97 3.41 26.28
N HIS A 155 -23.11 4.34 26.70
CA HIS A 155 -23.47 5.36 27.66
C HIS A 155 -24.51 6.31 27.04
N PRO A 156 -25.66 6.60 27.71
CA PRO A 156 -26.77 7.38 27.15
C PRO A 156 -26.35 8.79 26.65
N SER A 157 -25.33 9.37 27.29
CA SER A 157 -24.79 10.70 26.96
C SER A 157 -23.52 10.67 26.14
N SER A 158 -23.15 9.52 25.58
CA SER A 158 -21.94 9.41 24.77
C SER A 158 -22.12 10.12 23.42
N ILE A 159 -21.07 10.78 22.97
CA ILE A 159 -21.01 11.42 21.67
C ILE A 159 -19.78 10.91 20.89
N SER A 160 -19.90 10.88 19.58
CA SER A 160 -18.77 10.60 18.69
C SER A 160 -17.86 11.81 18.58
N VAL A 161 -16.56 11.61 18.72
CA VAL A 161 -15.54 12.63 18.54
C VAL A 161 -14.49 12.17 17.53
N ASN A 162 -13.89 13.13 16.83
CA ASN A 162 -12.80 12.87 15.91
C ASN A 162 -11.47 12.60 16.66
N LYS A 163 -10.40 12.34 15.92
CA LYS A 163 -9.07 12.08 16.48
C LYS A 163 -8.49 13.20 17.37
N HIS A 164 -9.08 14.38 17.34
CA HIS A 164 -8.70 15.53 18.17
C HIS A 164 -9.61 15.74 19.40
N GLY A 165 -10.59 14.84 19.60
CA GLY A 165 -11.56 14.97 20.69
C GLY A 165 -12.67 15.98 20.43
N THR A 166 -12.76 16.53 19.21
CA THR A 166 -13.82 17.45 18.82
C THR A 166 -15.06 16.65 18.39
N PRO A 167 -16.28 17.06 18.80
CA PRO A 167 -17.48 16.40 18.34
C PRO A 167 -17.52 16.27 16.83
N SER A 168 -17.79 15.08 16.34
CA SER A 168 -17.92 14.82 14.92
C SER A 168 -19.13 15.56 14.38
N SER A 169 -18.99 16.24 13.23
CA SER A 169 -20.14 16.79 12.53
C SER A 169 -21.09 15.66 12.12
N LYS A 170 -22.36 15.99 11.84
CA LYS A 170 -23.43 15.03 11.48
C LYS A 170 -23.08 14.05 10.31
N ALA A 171 -22.01 14.32 9.58
CA ALA A 171 -21.54 13.49 8.48
C ALA A 171 -20.71 12.27 8.92
N SER A 172 -20.37 12.13 10.20
CA SER A 172 -19.56 11.00 10.67
C SER A 172 -20.48 9.84 11.04
N ALA A 173 -20.64 8.91 10.12
CA ALA A 173 -21.46 7.71 10.32
C ALA A 173 -20.85 6.71 11.33
N TYR A 174 -19.61 6.91 11.74
CA TYR A 174 -18.87 5.98 12.60
C TYR A 174 -18.32 6.67 13.85
N LYS A 175 -18.05 5.86 14.87
CA LYS A 175 -17.65 6.29 16.21
C LYS A 175 -16.36 5.62 16.70
N GLY A 176 -15.47 5.26 15.76
CA GLY A 176 -14.23 4.54 15.98
C GLY A 176 -14.26 3.10 15.46
N VAL A 177 -13.10 2.45 15.44
CA VAL A 177 -12.97 1.07 14.95
C VAL A 177 -13.86 0.11 15.73
N GLY A 178 -14.47 -0.85 15.03
CA GLY A 178 -15.34 -1.87 15.62
C GLY A 178 -16.75 -1.39 15.98
N THR A 179 -17.07 -0.09 15.82
CA THR A 179 -18.42 0.44 16.09
C THR A 179 -19.31 0.35 14.85
N ASP A 180 -20.62 0.21 15.07
CA ASP A 180 -21.60 0.15 13.98
C ASP A 180 -21.66 1.47 13.21
N CYS A 181 -21.57 1.38 11.89
CA CYS A 181 -21.68 2.50 10.97
C CYS A 181 -23.13 2.73 10.49
N GLY A 182 -24.06 1.84 10.87
CA GLY A 182 -25.46 1.93 10.46
C GLY A 182 -25.70 1.67 8.98
N THR A 183 -26.81 2.20 8.48
CA THR A 183 -27.18 2.15 7.07
C THR A 183 -26.77 3.43 6.37
N LEU A 184 -26.07 3.28 5.24
CA LEU A 184 -25.62 4.39 4.41
C LEU A 184 -26.36 4.40 3.08
N THR A 185 -26.48 5.59 2.49
CA THR A 185 -27.10 5.77 1.16
C THR A 185 -25.99 5.98 0.14
N LEU A 186 -25.97 5.17 -0.90
CA LEU A 186 -25.06 5.31 -2.04
C LEU A 186 -25.53 6.41 -2.99
N ASP A 187 -24.67 6.81 -3.94
CA ASP A 187 -24.96 7.88 -4.90
C ASP A 187 -26.16 7.57 -5.81
N ASP A 188 -26.48 6.29 -6.02
CA ASP A 188 -27.65 5.82 -6.79
C ASP A 188 -28.93 5.70 -5.95
N GLY A 189 -28.89 6.07 -4.67
CA GLY A 189 -29.99 5.95 -3.73
C GLY A 189 -30.12 4.60 -3.04
N THR A 190 -29.27 3.62 -3.37
CA THR A 190 -29.27 2.30 -2.73
C THR A 190 -28.91 2.41 -1.26
N GLN A 191 -29.63 1.68 -0.41
CA GLN A 191 -29.32 1.58 1.02
C GLN A 191 -28.45 0.37 1.28
N VAL A 192 -27.33 0.56 1.99
CA VAL A 192 -26.41 -0.53 2.37
C VAL A 192 -26.18 -0.53 3.88
N ALA A 193 -26.20 -1.70 4.49
CA ALA A 193 -25.72 -1.89 5.86
C ALA A 193 -24.18 -1.80 5.83
N ALA A 194 -23.64 -0.70 6.39
CA ALA A 194 -22.20 -0.46 6.35
C ALA A 194 -21.41 -1.40 7.25
N GLY A 195 -22.04 -1.95 8.29
CA GLY A 195 -21.44 -2.86 9.26
C GLY A 195 -20.56 -2.15 10.28
N LYS A 196 -19.79 -2.92 11.03
CA LYS A 196 -18.86 -2.40 12.04
C LYS A 196 -17.57 -1.91 11.38
N LEU A 197 -17.12 -0.72 11.79
CA LEU A 197 -16.00 -0.02 11.17
C LEU A 197 -14.71 -0.86 11.13
N LEU A 198 -14.21 -1.10 9.91
CA LEU A 198 -12.99 -1.82 9.57
C LEU A 198 -12.92 -3.26 10.12
N MET A 199 -14.03 -3.83 10.57
CA MET A 199 -14.10 -5.26 10.87
C MET A 199 -14.08 -6.06 9.56
N ALA A 200 -13.54 -7.28 9.61
CA ALA A 200 -13.52 -8.18 8.46
C ALA A 200 -14.95 -8.45 7.95
N ASP A 201 -15.06 -8.72 6.65
CA ASP A 201 -16.32 -9.12 5.99
C ASP A 201 -17.48 -8.12 6.09
N GLN A 202 -17.19 -6.83 6.29
CA GLN A 202 -18.16 -5.76 6.31
C GLN A 202 -18.13 -4.97 4.99
N TRP A 203 -19.26 -4.35 4.62
CA TRP A 203 -19.29 -3.53 3.40
C TRP A 203 -18.27 -2.38 3.44
N ASN A 204 -18.08 -1.75 4.60
CA ASN A 204 -17.09 -0.66 4.74
C ASN A 204 -15.65 -1.13 4.53
N SER A 205 -15.33 -2.39 4.85
CA SER A 205 -14.01 -3.00 4.67
C SER A 205 -13.87 -3.76 3.34
N ALA A 206 -14.92 -3.87 2.54
CA ALA A 206 -14.84 -4.39 1.19
C ALA A 206 -14.10 -3.41 0.26
N LEU A 207 -13.55 -3.92 -0.85
CA LEU A 207 -12.91 -3.09 -1.86
C LEU A 207 -13.91 -2.13 -2.51
N TYR A 208 -13.42 -0.92 -2.81
CA TYR A 208 -14.17 0.09 -3.53
C TYR A 208 -14.37 -0.33 -5.00
N PRO A 209 -15.61 -0.27 -5.54
CA PRO A 209 -15.85 -0.63 -6.93
C PRO A 209 -15.07 0.24 -7.94
N PRO A 210 -14.58 -0.35 -9.05
CA PRO A 210 -14.75 -1.73 -9.50
C PRO A 210 -13.66 -2.70 -9.02
N LEU A 211 -12.84 -2.35 -8.01
CA LEU A 211 -11.73 -3.17 -7.54
C LEU A 211 -12.18 -4.49 -6.91
N ASP A 212 -13.38 -4.55 -6.35
CA ASP A 212 -14.01 -5.77 -5.83
C ASP A 212 -14.19 -6.84 -6.92
N ALA A 213 -14.73 -6.45 -8.07
CA ALA A 213 -14.87 -7.34 -9.22
C ALA A 213 -13.50 -7.75 -9.80
N ILE A 214 -12.56 -6.80 -9.83
CA ILE A 214 -11.19 -7.04 -10.31
C ILE A 214 -10.47 -8.05 -9.42
N TYR A 215 -10.59 -7.91 -8.09
CA TYR A 215 -10.06 -8.89 -7.14
C TYR A 215 -10.70 -10.25 -7.33
N THR A 216 -12.03 -10.31 -7.40
CA THR A 216 -12.78 -11.58 -7.56
C THR A 216 -12.32 -12.33 -8.80
N ALA A 217 -12.14 -11.65 -9.92
CA ALA A 217 -11.60 -12.24 -11.14
C ALA A 217 -10.12 -12.68 -10.96
N GLY A 218 -9.31 -11.85 -10.29
CA GLY A 218 -7.90 -12.13 -10.05
C GLY A 218 -7.65 -13.31 -9.12
N ALA A 219 -8.49 -13.48 -8.10
CA ALA A 219 -8.41 -14.59 -7.15
C ALA A 219 -8.71 -15.97 -7.81
N GLN A 220 -9.34 -15.97 -8.98
CA GLN A 220 -9.65 -17.17 -9.74
C GLN A 220 -8.60 -17.52 -10.82
N LEU A 221 -7.53 -16.77 -10.93
CA LEU A 221 -6.48 -17.04 -11.91
C LEU A 221 -5.81 -18.40 -11.63
N PRO A 222 -5.59 -19.24 -12.67
CA PRO A 222 -5.01 -20.57 -12.49
C PRO A 222 -3.54 -20.54 -12.07
N SER A 223 -2.84 -19.45 -12.41
CA SER A 223 -1.46 -19.18 -11.98
C SER A 223 -1.38 -17.81 -11.35
N THR A 224 -0.61 -17.68 -10.27
CA THR A 224 -0.44 -16.42 -9.52
C THR A 224 -1.77 -15.71 -9.16
N PRO A 225 -2.74 -16.41 -8.51
CA PRO A 225 -3.99 -15.79 -8.11
C PRO A 225 -3.73 -14.62 -7.17
N ASP A 226 -4.58 -13.59 -7.26
CA ASP A 226 -4.56 -12.47 -6.31
C ASP A 226 -4.82 -12.98 -4.89
N VAL A 227 -4.17 -12.36 -3.90
CA VAL A 227 -4.29 -12.77 -2.50
C VAL A 227 -4.84 -11.61 -1.67
N TRP A 228 -5.82 -11.91 -0.81
CA TRP A 228 -6.33 -10.97 0.20
C TRP A 228 -5.66 -11.24 1.53
N ILE A 229 -5.10 -10.20 2.15
CA ILE A 229 -4.50 -10.28 3.48
C ILE A 229 -5.06 -9.17 4.35
N HIS A 230 -5.54 -9.54 5.53
CA HIS A 230 -5.98 -8.60 6.54
C HIS A 230 -4.82 -8.05 7.35
N LYS A 231 -4.88 -6.76 7.66
CA LYS A 231 -4.01 -6.11 8.63
C LYS A 231 -4.82 -5.47 9.75
N ASP A 232 -4.21 -5.34 10.91
CA ASP A 232 -4.80 -4.83 12.14
C ASP A 232 -4.12 -3.57 12.68
N ARG A 233 -3.17 -3.04 11.90
CA ARG A 233 -2.41 -1.80 12.19
C ARG A 233 -2.28 -0.97 10.92
N MET A 234 -1.71 0.23 11.06
CA MET A 234 -1.40 1.09 9.91
C MET A 234 -0.51 0.38 8.90
N SER A 235 0.59 -0.21 9.35
CA SER A 235 1.46 -1.05 8.52
C SER A 235 0.97 -2.50 8.51
N GLY A 236 1.05 -3.15 7.35
CA GLY A 236 0.82 -4.60 7.24
C GLY A 236 2.04 -5.45 7.59
N LEU A 237 3.18 -4.80 7.86
CA LEU A 237 4.46 -5.47 8.21
C LEU A 237 4.98 -5.06 9.59
N TRP A 238 4.11 -4.50 10.43
CA TRP A 238 4.49 -4.08 11.78
C TRP A 238 4.90 -5.28 12.67
N GLY A 239 5.77 -5.02 13.64
CA GLY A 239 6.16 -6.05 14.62
C GLY A 239 7.02 -7.17 14.05
N GLY A 240 7.03 -8.29 14.76
CA GLY A 240 7.92 -9.42 14.46
C GLY A 240 7.48 -10.25 13.26
N LYS A 241 6.19 -10.60 13.19
CA LYS A 241 5.66 -11.47 12.16
C LYS A 241 4.18 -11.21 11.92
N THR A 242 3.82 -10.83 10.70
CA THR A 242 2.43 -10.60 10.27
C THR A 242 2.04 -11.62 9.20
N ALA A 243 0.73 -11.79 8.96
CA ALA A 243 0.25 -12.66 7.88
C ALA A 243 0.81 -12.27 6.51
N CYS A 244 1.02 -10.95 6.27
CA CYS A 244 1.64 -10.46 5.06
C CYS A 244 3.10 -10.93 4.95
N GLU A 245 3.89 -10.79 6.01
CA GLU A 245 5.28 -11.23 6.02
C GLU A 245 5.41 -12.75 5.87
N GLU A 246 4.56 -13.52 6.55
CA GLU A 246 4.53 -14.98 6.39
C GLU A 246 4.29 -15.39 4.94
N PHE A 247 3.34 -14.72 4.28
CA PHE A 247 3.05 -14.96 2.87
C PHE A 247 4.26 -14.60 1.98
N LEU A 248 4.86 -13.42 2.17
CA LEU A 248 6.03 -12.98 1.39
C LEU A 248 7.20 -13.94 1.52
N GLN A 249 7.51 -14.38 2.73
CA GLN A 249 8.59 -15.34 3.01
C GLN A 249 8.30 -16.71 2.37
N LYS A 250 7.06 -17.21 2.50
CA LYS A 250 6.64 -18.49 1.91
C LYS A 250 6.78 -18.49 0.38
N GLU A 251 6.40 -17.40 -0.27
CA GLU A 251 6.45 -17.27 -1.74
C GLU A 251 7.84 -16.83 -2.25
N GLY A 252 8.79 -16.56 -1.36
CA GLY A 252 10.15 -16.10 -1.73
C GLY A 252 10.18 -14.72 -2.39
N ILE A 253 9.23 -13.85 -2.00
CA ILE A 253 9.12 -12.49 -2.54
C ILE A 253 10.11 -11.59 -1.81
N THR A 254 10.89 -10.83 -2.57
CA THR A 254 11.90 -9.90 -2.08
C THR A 254 11.65 -8.46 -2.51
N THR A 255 10.99 -8.24 -3.66
CA THR A 255 10.73 -6.90 -4.22
C THR A 255 9.25 -6.55 -4.11
N LEU A 256 8.92 -5.41 -3.51
CA LEU A 256 7.56 -4.97 -3.24
C LEU A 256 7.26 -3.64 -3.95
N PHE A 257 6.21 -3.63 -4.78
CA PHE A 257 5.64 -2.44 -5.37
C PHE A 257 4.47 -1.98 -4.50
N PHE A 258 4.53 -0.76 -3.98
CA PHE A 258 3.54 -0.21 -3.05
C PHE A 258 2.58 0.73 -3.76
N ALA A 259 1.29 0.52 -3.52
CA ALA A 259 0.21 1.35 -4.03
C ALA A 259 -0.98 1.39 -3.05
N GLY A 260 -1.90 2.33 -3.22
CA GLY A 260 -3.12 2.45 -2.42
C GLY A 260 -3.22 3.73 -1.60
N VAL A 261 -3.91 3.68 -0.47
CA VAL A 261 -4.18 4.84 0.40
C VAL A 261 -3.89 4.55 1.87
N ASN A 262 -3.50 5.57 2.66
CA ASN A 262 -2.97 6.87 2.23
C ASN A 262 -1.46 6.76 2.08
N THR A 263 -0.90 7.49 1.12
CA THR A 263 0.53 7.45 0.78
C THR A 263 1.44 7.63 2.00
N ASP A 264 1.14 8.62 2.84
CA ASP A 264 1.91 9.00 4.03
C ASP A 264 1.53 8.23 5.31
N GLN A 265 0.56 7.31 5.23
CA GLN A 265 0.05 6.56 6.37
C GLN A 265 0.20 5.05 6.15
N CYS A 266 -0.86 4.35 5.73
CA CYS A 266 -0.83 2.90 5.61
C CYS A 266 0.17 2.42 4.54
N VAL A 267 0.25 3.10 3.40
CA VAL A 267 1.22 2.78 2.35
C VAL A 267 2.63 3.05 2.85
N GLY A 268 2.90 4.28 3.30
CA GLY A 268 4.21 4.70 3.78
C GLY A 268 4.69 3.93 4.99
N GLY A 269 3.79 3.65 5.95
CA GLY A 269 4.10 2.83 7.12
C GLY A 269 4.52 1.41 6.73
N THR A 270 3.78 0.78 5.80
CA THR A 270 4.11 -0.57 5.31
C THR A 270 5.44 -0.57 4.53
N LEU A 271 5.66 0.44 3.68
CA LEU A 271 6.90 0.60 2.93
C LEU A 271 8.11 0.78 3.86
N THR A 272 7.98 1.61 4.90
CA THR A 272 9.07 1.88 5.84
C THR A 272 9.43 0.64 6.67
N ASP A 273 8.42 -0.14 7.09
CA ASP A 273 8.65 -1.41 7.78
C ASP A 273 9.26 -2.45 6.83
N ALA A 274 8.81 -2.52 5.57
CA ALA A 274 9.39 -3.39 4.55
C ALA A 274 10.88 -3.08 4.32
N PHE A 275 11.22 -1.80 4.17
CA PHE A 275 12.60 -1.34 4.07
C PHE A 275 13.44 -1.79 5.27
N SER A 276 12.92 -1.59 6.48
CA SER A 276 13.60 -1.98 7.73
C SER A 276 13.78 -3.50 7.84
N LYS A 277 12.92 -4.28 7.23
CA LYS A 277 12.99 -5.75 7.16
C LYS A 277 13.87 -6.27 6.00
N GLY A 278 14.36 -5.39 5.14
CA GLY A 278 15.30 -5.73 4.07
C GLY A 278 14.64 -6.13 2.75
N TYR A 279 13.37 -5.77 2.52
CA TYR A 279 12.73 -5.89 1.21
C TYR A 279 13.18 -4.76 0.28
N ASP A 280 13.24 -5.03 -1.02
CA ASP A 280 13.40 -3.99 -2.03
C ASP A 280 12.07 -3.25 -2.19
N CYS A 281 12.08 -1.95 -1.97
CA CYS A 281 10.86 -1.16 -1.96
C CYS A 281 10.76 -0.27 -3.20
N VAL A 282 9.62 -0.32 -3.89
CA VAL A 282 9.31 0.52 -5.04
C VAL A 282 7.95 1.18 -4.84
N LEU A 283 7.90 2.50 -4.74
CA LEU A 283 6.66 3.26 -4.65
C LEU A 283 6.10 3.53 -6.04
N LEU A 284 4.85 3.13 -6.31
CA LEU A 284 4.08 3.55 -7.48
C LEU A 284 3.38 4.88 -7.13
N ARG A 285 4.05 6.02 -7.39
CA ARG A 285 3.61 7.34 -6.88
C ARG A 285 2.19 7.73 -7.30
N ASP A 286 1.82 7.47 -8.54
CA ASP A 286 0.49 7.76 -9.10
C ASP A 286 -0.53 6.64 -8.84
N GLY A 287 -0.07 5.47 -8.39
CA GLY A 287 -0.88 4.39 -7.80
C GLY A 287 -1.17 4.60 -6.31
N CYS A 288 -0.67 5.69 -5.73
CA CYS A 288 -0.91 6.09 -4.34
C CYS A 288 -1.69 7.40 -4.27
N GLY A 289 -2.45 7.58 -3.18
CA GLY A 289 -3.15 8.83 -2.92
C GLY A 289 -3.30 9.08 -1.44
N THR A 290 -3.42 10.36 -1.06
CA THR A 290 -3.67 10.76 0.33
C THR A 290 -4.61 11.96 0.40
N THR A 291 -5.27 12.11 1.54
CA THR A 291 -6.03 13.31 1.92
C THR A 291 -5.23 14.28 2.79
N SER A 292 -3.98 13.93 3.09
CA SER A 292 -3.03 14.81 3.79
C SER A 292 -2.58 15.96 2.88
N PRO A 293 -1.97 17.02 3.42
CA PRO A 293 -1.35 18.06 2.61
C PRO A 293 -0.33 17.51 1.61
N ALA A 294 -0.17 18.16 0.46
CA ALA A 294 0.70 17.70 -0.64
C ALA A 294 2.14 17.37 -0.18
N CYS A 295 2.68 18.16 0.75
CA CYS A 295 4.01 17.93 1.32
C CYS A 295 4.17 16.54 1.99
N ALA A 296 3.08 15.94 2.48
CA ALA A 296 3.14 14.60 3.08
C ALA A 296 3.38 13.51 2.01
N GLN A 297 2.72 13.61 0.87
CA GLN A 297 2.98 12.72 -0.27
C GLN A 297 4.36 12.96 -0.85
N GLU A 298 4.73 14.23 -1.10
CA GLU A 298 6.02 14.62 -1.65
C GLU A 298 7.18 14.10 -0.78
N ALA A 299 7.06 14.14 0.55
CA ALA A 299 8.07 13.62 1.46
C ALA A 299 8.27 12.11 1.31
N TYR A 300 7.18 11.34 1.13
CA TYR A 300 7.29 9.89 0.90
C TYR A 300 7.83 9.57 -0.48
N GLU A 301 7.44 10.28 -1.52
CA GLU A 301 8.00 10.12 -2.87
C GLU A 301 9.50 10.41 -2.89
N PHE A 302 9.92 11.50 -2.24
CA PHE A 302 11.32 11.88 -2.10
C PHE A 302 12.13 10.79 -1.37
N ASN A 303 11.63 10.33 -0.22
CA ASN A 303 12.33 9.31 0.57
C ASN A 303 12.32 7.93 -0.11
N ALA A 304 11.23 7.57 -0.77
CA ALA A 304 11.16 6.32 -1.55
C ALA A 304 12.16 6.32 -2.70
N ALA A 305 12.29 7.46 -3.41
CA ALA A 305 13.25 7.59 -4.51
C ALA A 305 14.72 7.61 -4.07
N GLY A 306 15.00 8.08 -2.85
CA GLY A 306 16.37 8.33 -2.38
C GLY A 306 16.87 7.37 -1.30
N THR A 307 16.04 7.08 -0.30
CA THR A 307 16.48 6.40 0.92
C THR A 307 15.89 5.00 1.06
N TYR A 308 14.56 4.86 0.88
CA TYR A 308 13.88 3.59 1.15
C TYR A 308 13.90 2.61 -0.01
N GLY A 309 14.29 3.07 -1.21
CA GLY A 309 14.33 2.25 -2.41
C GLY A 309 14.19 3.06 -3.67
N PHE A 310 13.10 2.87 -4.39
CA PHE A 310 12.86 3.47 -5.70
C PHE A 310 11.44 4.04 -5.80
N CYS A 311 11.25 4.98 -6.73
CA CYS A 311 9.95 5.57 -7.02
C CYS A 311 9.73 5.60 -8.53
N THR A 312 8.56 5.14 -8.98
CA THR A 312 8.17 5.12 -10.40
C THR A 312 6.68 5.42 -10.56
N SER A 313 6.16 5.38 -11.79
CA SER A 313 4.74 5.46 -12.07
C SER A 313 4.15 4.10 -12.47
N CYS A 314 2.83 3.95 -12.36
CA CYS A 314 2.12 2.78 -12.87
C CYS A 314 2.34 2.57 -14.37
N ALA A 315 2.42 3.66 -15.15
CA ALA A 315 2.67 3.62 -16.58
C ALA A 315 4.10 3.13 -16.91
N GLU A 316 5.13 3.62 -16.20
CA GLU A 316 6.51 3.14 -16.41
C GLU A 316 6.67 1.68 -15.96
N PHE A 317 6.01 1.27 -14.89
CA PHE A 317 5.94 -0.15 -14.50
C PHE A 317 5.32 -1.00 -15.61
N ALA A 318 4.18 -0.59 -16.17
CA ALA A 318 3.52 -1.30 -17.27
C ALA A 318 4.39 -1.37 -18.53
N LYS A 319 5.06 -0.27 -18.88
CA LYS A 319 5.99 -0.22 -20.01
C LYS A 319 7.15 -1.19 -19.84
N GLY A 320 7.75 -1.25 -18.65
CA GLY A 320 8.80 -2.23 -18.36
C GLY A 320 8.33 -3.68 -18.54
N VAL A 321 7.06 -3.97 -18.19
CA VAL A 321 6.45 -5.28 -18.41
C VAL A 321 6.23 -5.56 -19.92
N GLU A 322 5.84 -4.57 -20.70
CA GLU A 322 5.68 -4.72 -22.16
C GLU A 322 7.00 -5.07 -22.84
N GLU A 323 8.09 -4.47 -22.39
CA GLU A 323 9.45 -4.66 -22.89
C GLU A 323 10.18 -5.86 -22.26
N MET A 324 9.48 -6.66 -21.45
CA MET A 324 10.06 -7.81 -20.71
C MET A 324 10.72 -8.81 -21.65
N LYS A 325 11.97 -9.11 -21.36
CA LYS A 325 12.73 -10.18 -22.05
C LYS A 325 12.42 -11.54 -21.41
N VAL A 326 12.10 -12.51 -22.25
CA VAL A 326 11.78 -13.90 -21.85
C VAL A 326 13.05 -14.73 -21.86
#